data_243c5b4ec3b632b2f82fea87b36c6330
#
_entry.id   243c5b4ec3b632b2f82fea87b36c6330
#
_cell.length_a   1.000
_cell.length_b   1.000
_cell.length_c   1.000
_cell.angle_alpha   90.00
_cell.angle_beta   90.00
_cell.angle_gamma   90.00
#
_symmetry.space_group_name_H-M   'P 1'
#
loop_
_entity.id
_entity.type
_entity.pdbx_description
1 polymer ?
#
loop_
_entity_poly.entity_id
_entity_poly.type
_entity_poly.pdbx_seq_one_letter_code
_entity_poly.pdbx_strand_id
1 'polypeptide(L)'
;MLKLKLAAVGTLLALSAIPAAHAADPVSPGEIRADKREIVQDRREIRDDRREIRQDMRERHQDRRQLRHEIREGDQQGAREVRRELRQDNAELRGDRRELRQDRRELHRDKRELRQDRRQVHRARRS
;
A
#
# COMPACT_ATOMS: atom_id res chain seq x y z
N MET A 1 -5.56 19.10 19.08
CA MET A 1 -5.80 17.67 19.40
C MET A 1 -4.83 16.85 18.58
N LEU A 2 -3.85 16.21 19.23
CA LEU A 2 -2.86 15.36 18.55
C LEU A 2 -3.55 14.09 18.09
N LYS A 3 -3.78 13.97 16.80
CA LYS A 3 -4.17 12.68 16.20
C LYS A 3 -2.90 11.87 15.98
N LEU A 4 -2.62 10.94 16.90
CA LEU A 4 -1.61 9.91 16.66
C LEU A 4 -2.12 9.01 15.54
N LYS A 5 -1.60 9.21 14.35
CA LYS A 5 -1.73 8.21 13.28
C LYS A 5 -0.71 7.10 13.59
N LEU A 6 -1.19 5.95 14.04
CA LEU A 6 -0.37 4.74 14.09
C LEU A 6 -0.13 4.30 12.66
N ALA A 7 1.04 4.63 12.14
CA ALA A 7 1.54 3.97 10.94
C ALA A 7 1.90 2.52 11.32
N ALA A 8 1.11 1.59 10.87
CA ALA A 8 1.46 0.18 10.94
C ALA A 8 2.59 -0.07 9.93
N VAL A 9 3.82 0.06 10.39
CA VAL A 9 4.99 -0.35 9.64
C VAL A 9 5.04 -1.86 9.66
N GLY A 10 4.51 -2.46 8.63
CA GLY A 10 4.69 -3.88 8.33
C GLY A 10 6.11 -4.11 7.82
N THR A 11 7.06 -4.28 8.73
CA THR A 11 8.42 -4.69 8.40
C THR A 11 8.42 -6.18 8.11
N LEU A 12 8.34 -6.56 6.86
CA LEU A 12 8.65 -7.92 6.43
C LEU A 12 10.05 -7.91 5.80
N LEU A 13 11.07 -8.04 6.63
CA LEU A 13 12.44 -8.35 6.23
C LEU A 13 12.60 -9.86 6.20
N ALA A 14 12.44 -10.46 5.05
CA ALA A 14 12.96 -11.78 4.79
C ALA A 14 14.10 -11.68 3.78
N LEU A 15 15.29 -11.41 4.29
CA LEU A 15 16.53 -11.59 3.56
C LEU A 15 16.90 -13.06 3.66
N SER A 16 16.64 -13.84 2.64
CA SER A 16 17.18 -15.17 2.49
C SER A 16 18.13 -15.20 1.31
N ALA A 17 19.41 -15.15 1.60
CA ALA A 17 20.45 -15.50 0.66
C ALA A 17 20.32 -16.99 0.33
N ILE A 18 20.17 -17.34 -0.94
CA ILE A 18 20.17 -18.72 -1.40
C ILE A 18 21.37 -18.92 -2.30
N PRO A 19 22.27 -19.82 -1.94
CA PRO A 19 23.14 -20.44 -2.91
C PRO A 19 22.56 -21.77 -3.40
N ALA A 20 22.80 -22.04 -4.64
CA ALA A 20 22.77 -23.34 -5.31
C ALA A 20 21.42 -23.95 -5.70
N ALA A 21 21.41 -24.28 -6.98
CA ALA A 21 20.50 -25.17 -7.70
C ALA A 21 19.73 -26.19 -6.84
N HIS A 22 18.59 -25.78 -6.36
CA HIS A 22 17.59 -26.73 -5.89
C HIS A 22 16.66 -26.99 -7.06
N ALA A 23 16.55 -28.25 -7.44
CA ALA A 23 15.39 -28.70 -8.18
C ALA A 23 14.18 -28.15 -7.41
N ALA A 24 13.42 -27.29 -8.04
CA ALA A 24 12.29 -26.63 -7.37
C ALA A 24 11.37 -27.72 -6.82
N ASP A 25 11.25 -27.78 -5.51
CA ASP A 25 10.32 -28.69 -4.88
C ASP A 25 8.94 -28.51 -5.50
N PRO A 26 8.21 -29.59 -5.74
CA PRO A 26 6.92 -29.50 -6.38
C PRO A 26 5.98 -28.66 -5.50
N VAL A 27 5.51 -27.56 -6.05
CA VAL A 27 4.57 -26.64 -5.36
C VAL A 27 3.40 -27.41 -4.76
N SER A 28 3.23 -27.28 -3.47
CA SER A 28 2.19 -28.02 -2.75
C SER A 28 0.80 -27.38 -2.92
N PRO A 29 -0.28 -28.16 -2.87
CA PRO A 29 -1.62 -27.59 -2.83
C PRO A 29 -1.88 -26.66 -1.64
N GLY A 30 -1.09 -26.81 -0.56
CA GLY A 30 -1.13 -25.96 0.63
C GLY A 30 -0.59 -24.56 0.33
N GLU A 31 0.54 -24.46 -0.36
CA GLU A 31 1.14 -23.21 -0.78
C GLU A 31 0.19 -22.42 -1.70
N ILE A 32 -0.38 -23.06 -2.71
CA ILE A 32 -1.39 -22.43 -3.57
C ILE A 32 -2.58 -21.85 -2.77
N ARG A 33 -2.97 -22.47 -1.67
CA ARG A 33 -4.04 -21.95 -0.82
C ARG A 33 -3.58 -20.77 0.04
N ALA A 34 -2.32 -20.77 0.46
CA ALA A 34 -1.70 -19.67 1.18
C ALA A 34 -1.61 -18.43 0.27
N ASP A 35 -1.02 -18.56 -0.91
CA ASP A 35 -0.88 -17.48 -1.90
C ASP A 35 -2.21 -16.86 -2.29
N LYS A 36 -3.26 -17.70 -2.43
CA LYS A 36 -4.60 -17.17 -2.68
C LYS A 36 -5.14 -16.32 -1.54
N ARG A 37 -4.86 -16.71 -0.29
CA ARG A 37 -5.29 -15.92 0.88
C ARG A 37 -4.54 -14.60 0.94
N GLU A 38 -3.24 -14.63 0.71
CA GLU A 38 -2.38 -13.46 0.62
C GLU A 38 -2.89 -12.49 -0.46
N ILE A 39 -3.06 -12.95 -1.68
CA ILE A 39 -3.64 -12.13 -2.78
C ILE A 39 -5.00 -11.52 -2.42
N VAL A 40 -5.82 -12.20 -1.64
CA VAL A 40 -7.11 -11.66 -1.19
C VAL A 40 -6.91 -10.58 -0.13
N GLN A 41 -5.94 -10.75 0.75
CA GLN A 41 -5.58 -9.78 1.77
C GLN A 41 -5.03 -8.50 1.12
N ASP A 42 -4.03 -8.61 0.23
CA ASP A 42 -3.43 -7.48 -0.49
C ASP A 42 -4.48 -6.68 -1.26
N ARG A 43 -5.46 -7.36 -1.85
CA ARG A 43 -6.58 -6.67 -2.50
C ARG A 43 -7.46 -5.87 -1.55
N ARG A 44 -7.57 -6.29 -0.29
CA ARG A 44 -8.31 -5.55 0.74
C ARG A 44 -7.50 -4.33 1.16
N GLU A 45 -6.22 -4.53 1.47
CA GLU A 45 -5.29 -3.46 1.83
C GLU A 45 -5.26 -2.38 0.74
N ILE A 46 -4.99 -2.74 -0.51
CA ILE A 46 -5.03 -1.80 -1.65
C ILE A 46 -6.38 -1.05 -1.77
N ARG A 47 -7.49 -1.66 -1.38
CA ARG A 47 -8.79 -0.96 -1.39
C ARG A 47 -8.92 0.03 -0.26
N ASP A 48 -8.39 -0.31 0.90
CA ASP A 48 -8.46 0.52 2.08
C ASP A 48 -7.52 1.72 1.93
N ASP A 49 -6.29 1.54 1.44
CA ASP A 49 -5.36 2.62 1.08
C ASP A 49 -5.98 3.62 0.08
N ARG A 50 -6.71 3.10 -0.91
CA ARG A 50 -7.43 3.97 -1.85
C ARG A 50 -8.54 4.78 -1.20
N ARG A 51 -9.17 4.26 -0.14
CA ARG A 51 -10.20 5.00 0.61
C ARG A 51 -9.53 6.08 1.44
N GLU A 52 -8.43 5.74 2.10
CA GLU A 52 -7.63 6.66 2.90
C GLU A 52 -7.11 7.81 2.03
N ILE A 53 -6.42 7.52 0.93
CA ILE A 53 -5.95 8.55 -0.02
C ILE A 53 -7.10 9.47 -0.49
N ARG A 54 -8.30 8.93 -0.71
CA ARG A 54 -9.46 9.77 -1.08
C ARG A 54 -9.94 10.65 0.06
N GLN A 55 -9.87 10.18 1.29
CA GLN A 55 -10.21 10.94 2.47
C GLN A 55 -9.22 12.08 2.67
N ASP A 56 -7.92 11.80 2.64
CA ASP A 56 -6.86 12.81 2.76
C ASP A 56 -6.93 13.87 1.68
N MET A 57 -7.30 13.48 0.46
CA MET A 57 -7.56 14.45 -0.61
C MET A 57 -8.73 15.38 -0.28
N ARG A 58 -9.78 14.91 0.40
CA ARG A 58 -10.92 15.75 0.82
C ARG A 58 -10.50 16.69 1.96
N GLU A 59 -9.79 16.17 2.95
CA GLU A 59 -9.25 16.96 4.07
C GLU A 59 -8.37 18.10 3.52
N ARG A 60 -7.44 17.79 2.65
CA ARG A 60 -6.61 18.80 1.98
C ARG A 60 -7.41 19.85 1.20
N HIS A 61 -8.55 19.48 0.62
CA HIS A 61 -9.44 20.45 -0.02
C HIS A 61 -10.14 21.37 0.99
N GLN A 62 -10.43 20.87 2.20
CA GLN A 62 -10.96 21.68 3.30
C GLN A 62 -9.89 22.65 3.80
N ASP A 63 -8.66 22.19 4.04
CA ASP A 63 -7.56 23.01 4.52
C ASP A 63 -7.22 24.14 3.53
N ARG A 64 -7.29 23.86 2.23
CA ARG A 64 -7.15 24.92 1.21
C ARG A 64 -8.27 25.96 1.26
N ARG A 65 -9.49 25.57 1.65
CA ARG A 65 -10.58 26.54 1.86
C ARG A 65 -10.35 27.34 3.12
N GLN A 66 -9.94 26.67 4.19
CA GLN A 66 -9.56 27.32 5.44
C GLN A 66 -8.43 28.32 5.24
N LEU A 67 -7.35 27.93 4.54
CA LEU A 67 -6.27 28.85 4.23
C LEU A 67 -6.75 30.12 3.50
N ARG A 68 -7.69 29.98 2.57
CA ARG A 68 -8.25 31.17 1.90
C ARG A 68 -9.08 32.03 2.83
N HIS A 69 -9.74 31.43 3.82
CA HIS A 69 -10.50 32.13 4.84
C HIS A 69 -9.55 32.95 5.73
N GLU A 70 -8.53 32.30 6.33
CA GLU A 70 -7.53 32.96 7.19
C GLU A 70 -6.84 34.14 6.47
N ILE A 71 -6.50 33.95 5.20
CA ILE A 71 -5.91 35.03 4.39
C ILE A 71 -6.90 36.22 4.21
N ARG A 72 -8.19 35.96 4.02
CA ARG A 72 -9.19 37.03 3.87
C ARG A 72 -9.45 37.80 5.16
N GLU A 73 -9.38 37.11 6.29
CA GLU A 73 -9.56 37.69 7.62
C GLU A 73 -8.30 38.41 8.13
N GLY A 74 -7.19 38.24 7.40
CA GLY A 74 -5.92 38.83 7.77
C GLY A 74 -5.19 38.09 8.87
N ASP A 75 -5.66 36.91 9.26
CA ASP A 75 -4.97 36.04 10.22
C ASP A 75 -3.73 35.39 9.59
N GLN A 76 -2.62 36.09 9.71
CA GLN A 76 -1.33 35.63 9.21
C GLN A 76 -0.80 34.40 9.97
N GLN A 77 -1.16 34.26 11.26
CA GLN A 77 -0.70 33.13 12.05
C GLN A 77 -1.46 31.87 11.65
N GLY A 78 -2.77 31.89 11.63
CA GLY A 78 -3.60 30.79 11.18
C GLY A 78 -3.24 30.36 9.75
N ALA A 79 -3.04 31.33 8.85
CA ALA A 79 -2.62 31.04 7.48
C ALA A 79 -1.24 30.35 7.41
N ARG A 80 -0.30 30.65 8.33
CA ARG A 80 1.00 29.95 8.38
C ARG A 80 0.87 28.52 8.88
N GLU A 81 0.01 28.29 9.86
CA GLU A 81 -0.25 26.96 10.42
C GLU A 81 -0.87 26.07 9.37
N VAL A 82 -1.95 26.48 8.74
CA VAL A 82 -2.61 25.71 7.67
C VAL A 82 -1.67 25.45 6.48
N ARG A 83 -0.76 26.37 6.15
CA ARG A 83 0.26 26.13 5.11
C ARG A 83 1.28 25.06 5.51
N ARG A 84 1.59 24.91 6.81
CA ARG A 84 2.47 23.81 7.27
C ARG A 84 1.75 22.47 7.15
N GLU A 85 0.51 22.41 7.64
CA GLU A 85 -0.33 21.22 7.52
C GLU A 85 -0.45 20.78 6.05
N LEU A 86 -0.83 21.68 5.16
CA LEU A 86 -0.92 21.39 3.73
C LEU A 86 0.41 20.88 3.11
N ARG A 87 1.56 21.33 3.61
CA ARG A 87 2.85 20.81 3.14
C ARG A 87 3.10 19.39 3.62
N GLN A 88 2.76 19.11 4.87
CA GLN A 88 2.88 17.79 5.46
C GLN A 88 1.95 16.81 4.75
N ASP A 89 0.67 17.12 4.62
CA ASP A 89 -0.32 16.28 3.93
C ASP A 89 0.06 15.99 2.48
N ASN A 90 0.62 16.99 1.80
CA ASN A 90 1.13 16.77 0.44
C ASN A 90 2.32 15.81 0.39
N ALA A 91 3.16 15.78 1.43
CA ALA A 91 4.27 14.84 1.52
C ALA A 91 3.77 13.43 1.82
N GLU A 92 2.85 13.29 2.77
CA GLU A 92 2.19 12.05 3.14
C GLU A 92 1.46 11.45 1.93
N LEU A 93 0.58 12.19 1.28
CA LEU A 93 -0.13 11.75 0.07
C LEU A 93 0.80 11.30 -1.08
N ARG A 94 2.01 11.86 -1.16
CA ARG A 94 2.99 11.38 -2.14
C ARG A 94 3.59 10.04 -1.73
N GLY A 95 3.79 9.83 -0.43
CA GLY A 95 4.22 8.56 0.16
C GLY A 95 3.20 7.47 -0.16
N ASP A 96 1.97 7.65 0.32
CA ASP A 96 0.88 6.70 0.18
C ASP A 96 0.62 6.29 -1.28
N ARG A 97 0.73 7.25 -2.19
CA ARG A 97 0.62 6.96 -3.63
C ARG A 97 1.80 6.17 -4.20
N ARG A 98 2.98 6.26 -3.60
CA ARG A 98 4.13 5.42 -4.00
C ARG A 98 3.94 4.01 -3.47
N GLU A 99 3.56 3.86 -2.22
CA GLU A 99 3.25 2.60 -1.56
C GLU A 99 2.15 1.88 -2.33
N LEU A 100 1.01 2.51 -2.55
CA LEU A 100 -0.08 1.94 -3.35
C LEU A 100 0.35 1.48 -4.75
N ARG A 101 1.32 2.15 -5.37
CA ARG A 101 1.85 1.71 -6.67
C ARG A 101 2.76 0.49 -6.53
N GLN A 102 3.48 0.38 -5.44
CA GLN A 102 4.34 -0.76 -5.14
C GLN A 102 3.49 -1.99 -4.87
N ASP A 103 2.52 -1.90 -3.95
CA ASP A 103 1.61 -2.99 -3.59
C ASP A 103 0.86 -3.55 -4.80
N ARG A 104 0.46 -2.65 -5.70
CA ARG A 104 -0.14 -3.09 -6.97
C ARG A 104 0.81 -3.87 -7.87
N ARG A 105 2.10 -3.53 -7.87
CA ARG A 105 3.10 -4.28 -8.65
C ARG A 105 3.36 -5.63 -8.01
N GLU A 106 3.44 -5.68 -6.69
CA GLU A 106 3.59 -6.91 -5.91
C GLU A 106 2.40 -7.82 -6.15
N LEU A 107 1.19 -7.35 -5.94
CA LEU A 107 -0.03 -8.09 -6.25
C LEU A 107 -0.08 -8.63 -7.70
N HIS A 108 0.47 -7.89 -8.67
CA HIS A 108 0.56 -8.36 -10.05
C HIS A 108 1.60 -9.46 -10.24
N ARG A 109 2.69 -9.44 -9.45
CA ARG A 109 3.72 -10.48 -9.44
C ARG A 109 3.15 -11.76 -8.84
N ASP A 110 2.57 -11.68 -7.66
CA ASP A 110 2.01 -12.82 -6.92
C ASP A 110 0.93 -13.53 -7.72
N LYS A 111 0.08 -12.78 -8.41
CA LYS A 111 -0.89 -13.37 -9.33
C LYS A 111 -0.25 -14.10 -10.53
N ARG A 112 0.92 -13.67 -10.99
CA ARG A 112 1.64 -14.37 -12.04
C ARG A 112 2.27 -15.64 -11.52
N GLU A 113 2.90 -15.58 -10.36
CA GLU A 113 3.50 -16.70 -9.64
C GLU A 113 2.44 -17.76 -9.35
N LEU A 114 1.34 -17.40 -8.72
CA LEU A 114 0.22 -18.31 -8.49
C LEU A 114 -0.30 -19.00 -9.77
N ARG A 115 -0.30 -18.30 -10.90
CA ARG A 115 -0.71 -18.93 -12.17
C ARG A 115 0.31 -19.94 -12.68
N GLN A 116 1.60 -19.68 -12.48
CA GLN A 116 2.69 -20.60 -12.84
C GLN A 116 2.62 -21.86 -11.97
N ASP A 117 2.50 -21.69 -10.67
CA ASP A 117 2.43 -22.78 -9.68
C ASP A 117 1.23 -23.70 -9.95
N ARG A 118 0.08 -23.11 -10.21
CA ARG A 118 -1.10 -23.89 -10.61
C ARG A 118 -0.88 -24.70 -11.89
N ARG A 119 -0.14 -24.16 -12.86
CA ARG A 119 0.20 -24.89 -14.09
C ARG A 119 1.18 -26.03 -13.80
N GLN A 120 2.16 -25.81 -12.93
CA GLN A 120 3.14 -26.83 -12.51
C GLN A 120 2.43 -28.00 -11.81
N VAL A 121 1.61 -27.72 -10.82
CA VAL A 121 0.82 -28.74 -10.11
C VAL A 121 -0.09 -29.51 -11.07
N HIS A 122 -0.70 -28.83 -12.03
CA HIS A 122 -1.56 -29.49 -12.99
C HIS A 122 -0.79 -30.41 -13.95
N ARG A 123 0.42 -30.02 -14.35
CA ARG A 123 1.30 -30.87 -15.17
C ARG A 123 1.76 -32.10 -14.39
N ALA A 124 2.25 -31.90 -13.15
CA ALA A 124 2.71 -32.98 -12.30
C ALA A 124 1.64 -34.04 -11.98
N ARG A 125 0.35 -33.69 -12.03
CA ARG A 125 -0.76 -34.63 -11.84
C ARG A 125 -1.10 -35.45 -13.09
N ARG A 126 -0.59 -35.08 -14.23
CA ARG A 126 -0.86 -35.76 -15.52
C ARG A 126 0.28 -36.65 -15.97
N SER A 127 1.46 -36.50 -15.39
CA SER A 127 2.62 -37.39 -15.57
C SER A 127 2.57 -38.55 -14.60
#